data_5c0468127dc3a795ff9dbb88bfa10383
#
_entry.id   5c0468127dc3a795ff9dbb88bfa10383
#
_cell.length_a   1.000
_cell.length_b   1.000
_cell.length_c   1.000
_cell.angle_alpha   90.00
_cell.angle_beta   90.00
_cell.angle_gamma   90.00
#
_symmetry.space_group_name_H-M   'P 1'
#
loop_
_entity.id
_entity.type
_entity.pdbx_description
1 polymer ?
#
loop_
_entity_poly.entity_id
_entity_poly.type
_entity_poly.pdbx_seq_one_letter_code
_entity_poly.pdbx_strand_id
1 'polypeptide(L)'
;MKENVISATVFTLLLFLNTCLLNGQLPPGKPEIFKCRSPNKETFTCWWRPGTDGGLPTNYSLTYHREGETLMHECPDYITGGPNSCHFGKQYTSMWRTYVMMVNATNQMGSSFSDELYVDVTYIVQPDPPLELTVEVKQPEDRKPYLWMKWSPPTLIDLKTGWFTLLYEIRLKPEKAAEWETHFAGQQTEFKILSLHPGQKYLVQVRCKPDHGYWSAWSPATFIQIPSDFIMNDTTVWISVAVLSAVICLIIVWAVALKGYSMVTCIFPPVPGPKIKGFDAHLLEVTP
;
A
#
# COMPACT_ATOMS: atom_id res chain seq x y z
N MET A 1 72.88 -3.98 -37.02
CA MET A 1 72.85 -4.43 -35.62
C MET A 1 72.40 -3.38 -34.61
N LYS A 2 72.70 -2.07 -34.77
CA LYS A 2 72.28 -1.01 -33.81
C LYS A 2 70.78 -0.68 -33.88
N GLU A 3 70.12 -0.75 -35.03
CA GLU A 3 68.67 -0.43 -35.13
C GLU A 3 67.76 -1.46 -34.47
N ASN A 4 68.15 -2.78 -34.53
CA ASN A 4 67.35 -3.82 -33.91
C ASN A 4 67.43 -3.80 -32.38
N VAL A 5 68.50 -3.27 -31.79
CA VAL A 5 68.69 -3.15 -30.34
C VAL A 5 67.84 -1.96 -29.82
N ILE A 6 67.78 -0.87 -30.54
CA ILE A 6 66.96 0.31 -30.15
C ILE A 6 65.48 -0.03 -30.24
N SER A 7 65.06 -0.78 -31.29
CA SER A 7 63.67 -1.22 -31.41
C SER A 7 63.27 -2.19 -30.27
N ALA A 8 64.13 -3.12 -29.89
CA ALA A 8 63.89 -4.05 -28.78
C ALA A 8 63.82 -3.35 -27.44
N THR A 9 64.69 -2.35 -27.19
CA THR A 9 64.64 -1.60 -25.91
C THR A 9 63.44 -0.69 -25.80
N VAL A 10 63.01 -0.05 -26.91
CA VAL A 10 61.76 0.74 -26.93
C VAL A 10 60.53 -0.15 -26.71
N PHE A 11 60.53 -1.33 -27.33
CA PHE A 11 59.40 -2.28 -27.15
C PHE A 11 59.33 -2.83 -25.72
N THR A 12 60.45 -3.16 -25.08
CA THR A 12 60.47 -3.58 -23.68
C THR A 12 60.09 -2.45 -22.74
N LEU A 13 60.51 -1.20 -23.03
CA LEU A 13 60.12 -0.03 -22.22
C LEU A 13 58.61 0.25 -22.35
N LEU A 14 58.03 0.09 -23.56
CA LEU A 14 56.60 0.22 -23.79
C LEU A 14 55.79 -0.90 -23.11
N LEU A 15 56.32 -2.12 -23.09
CA LEU A 15 55.72 -3.24 -22.34
C LEU A 15 55.76 -2.96 -20.83
N PHE A 16 56.87 -2.47 -20.29
CA PHE A 16 57.00 -2.09 -18.88
C PHE A 16 56.07 -0.92 -18.52
N LEU A 17 55.97 0.07 -19.38
CA LEU A 17 55.04 1.20 -19.19
C LEU A 17 53.57 0.71 -19.24
N ASN A 18 53.20 -0.19 -20.13
CA ASN A 18 51.85 -0.75 -20.17
C ASN A 18 51.55 -1.66 -18.96
N THR A 19 52.53 -2.42 -18.45
CA THR A 19 52.33 -3.22 -17.22
C THR A 19 52.25 -2.36 -15.97
N CYS A 20 52.97 -1.22 -15.89
CA CYS A 20 52.83 -0.24 -14.83
C CYS A 20 51.50 0.51 -14.88
N LEU A 21 50.97 0.78 -16.08
CA LEU A 21 49.66 1.44 -16.24
C LEU A 21 48.47 0.48 -15.99
N LEU A 22 48.66 -0.85 -16.12
CA LEU A 22 47.63 -1.86 -15.89
C LEU A 22 47.50 -2.28 -14.42
N ASN A 23 48.46 -1.97 -13.56
CA ASN A 23 48.45 -2.24 -12.11
C ASN A 23 48.30 -0.94 -11.28
N GLY A 24 47.47 -0.02 -11.71
CA GLY A 24 47.15 1.18 -10.95
C GLY A 24 46.33 0.86 -9.71
N GLN A 25 47.00 0.35 -8.67
CA GLN A 25 46.40 0.25 -7.35
C GLN A 25 46.15 1.67 -6.82
N LEU A 26 44.93 1.91 -6.34
CA LEU A 26 44.46 3.22 -5.89
C LEU A 26 43.93 3.14 -4.46
N PRO A 27 43.90 4.27 -3.73
CA PRO A 27 43.13 4.33 -2.51
C PRO A 27 41.67 3.95 -2.76
N PRO A 28 40.93 3.48 -1.74
CA PRO A 28 39.53 3.11 -1.89
C PRO A 28 38.68 4.33 -2.26
N GLY A 29 37.66 4.13 -3.04
CA GLY A 29 36.65 5.13 -3.33
C GLY A 29 35.84 5.49 -2.08
N LYS A 30 35.24 6.66 -2.07
CA LYS A 30 34.42 7.18 -0.97
C LYS A 30 33.22 6.27 -0.71
N PRO A 31 33.04 5.71 0.52
CA PRO A 31 31.84 4.97 0.89
C PRO A 31 30.66 5.92 1.12
N GLU A 32 29.43 5.41 1.08
CA GLU A 32 28.22 6.18 1.28
C GLU A 32 27.26 5.46 2.25
N ILE A 33 26.91 6.08 3.38
CA ILE A 33 25.83 5.57 4.25
C ILE A 33 24.51 5.94 3.59
N PHE A 34 23.78 4.94 3.09
CA PHE A 34 22.57 5.18 2.30
C PHE A 34 21.27 4.91 3.06
N LYS A 35 21.34 4.23 4.20
CA LYS A 35 20.14 3.87 4.97
C LYS A 35 20.49 3.63 6.44
N CYS A 36 19.65 4.18 7.33
CA CYS A 36 19.53 3.74 8.72
C CYS A 36 18.08 3.39 9.01
N ARG A 37 17.85 2.38 9.85
CA ARG A 37 16.52 1.92 10.24
C ARG A 37 16.51 1.48 11.69
N SER A 38 15.49 1.90 12.43
CA SER A 38 15.12 1.37 13.74
C SER A 38 13.77 0.63 13.63
N PRO A 39 13.67 -0.65 14.02
CA PRO A 39 12.39 -1.34 14.01
C PRO A 39 11.48 -0.95 15.18
N ASN A 40 12.04 -0.51 16.31
CA ASN A 40 11.35 -0.42 17.60
C ASN A 40 11.80 0.72 18.52
N LYS A 41 12.57 1.68 18.04
CA LYS A 41 13.23 2.75 18.80
C LYS A 41 14.31 2.29 19.81
N GLU A 42 14.43 1.01 20.09
CA GLU A 42 15.40 0.47 21.05
C GLU A 42 16.72 -0.01 20.42
N THR A 43 16.67 -0.29 19.13
CA THR A 43 17.82 -0.71 18.32
C THR A 43 17.77 -0.03 16.97
N PHE A 44 18.91 0.13 16.31
CA PHE A 44 18.93 0.56 14.92
C PHE A 44 20.13 0.00 14.18
N THR A 45 20.07 -0.03 12.86
CA THR A 45 21.15 -0.47 11.98
C THR A 45 21.33 0.54 10.86
N CYS A 46 22.59 0.83 10.54
CA CYS A 46 22.94 1.64 9.38
C CYS A 46 23.73 0.79 8.38
N TRP A 47 23.47 1.01 7.09
CA TRP A 47 24.10 0.32 5.97
C TRP A 47 24.80 1.31 5.06
N TRP A 48 25.96 0.91 4.52
CA TRP A 48 26.70 1.71 3.55
C TRP A 48 26.96 0.94 2.26
N ARG A 49 27.13 1.68 1.19
CA ARG A 49 27.66 1.18 -0.07
C ARG A 49 29.17 1.37 -0.05
N PRO A 50 29.95 0.32 -0.32
CA PRO A 50 31.37 0.48 -0.52
C PRO A 50 31.63 1.32 -1.76
N GLY A 51 32.71 2.12 -1.75
CA GLY A 51 33.25 2.72 -2.95
C GLY A 51 34.02 1.65 -3.77
N THR A 52 34.79 2.10 -4.78
CA THR A 52 35.71 1.24 -5.50
C THR A 52 36.81 0.77 -4.56
N ASP A 53 37.25 -0.47 -4.66
CA ASP A 53 38.32 -1.04 -3.80
C ASP A 53 39.74 -0.60 -4.24
N GLY A 54 39.85 0.08 -5.40
CA GLY A 54 41.14 0.49 -5.97
C GLY A 54 42.00 -0.70 -6.44
N GLY A 55 41.38 -1.88 -6.62
CA GLY A 55 42.08 -3.11 -7.00
C GLY A 55 42.80 -3.78 -5.81
N LEU A 56 42.44 -3.45 -4.57
CA LEU A 56 43.05 -3.96 -3.33
C LEU A 56 41.98 -4.33 -2.30
N PRO A 57 42.25 -5.36 -1.46
CA PRO A 57 41.39 -5.66 -0.33
C PRO A 57 41.18 -4.42 0.56
N THR A 58 39.91 -4.03 0.76
CA THR A 58 39.53 -2.82 1.47
C THR A 58 38.74 -3.19 2.74
N ASN A 59 39.15 -2.63 3.87
CA ASN A 59 38.47 -2.75 5.14
C ASN A 59 37.59 -1.51 5.40
N TYR A 60 36.45 -1.73 6.04
CA TYR A 60 35.52 -0.66 6.41
C TYR A 60 35.34 -0.62 7.91
N SER A 61 35.39 0.59 8.49
CA SER A 61 35.04 0.85 9.88
C SER A 61 34.09 2.03 9.98
N LEU A 62 33.05 1.90 10.82
CA LEU A 62 32.14 2.99 11.11
C LEU A 62 32.50 3.59 12.47
N THR A 63 32.71 4.90 12.51
CA THR A 63 32.92 5.65 13.76
C THR A 63 31.74 6.58 13.99
N TYR A 64 31.38 6.80 15.26
CA TYR A 64 30.30 7.69 15.64
C TYR A 64 30.56 8.40 16.95
N HIS A 65 29.89 9.52 17.16
CA HIS A 65 29.72 10.15 18.45
C HIS A 65 28.27 10.63 18.59
N ARG A 66 27.82 10.86 19.82
CA ARG A 66 26.53 11.49 20.06
C ARG A 66 26.72 12.99 20.22
N GLU A 67 25.76 13.76 19.74
CA GLU A 67 25.79 15.20 19.87
C GLU A 67 26.03 15.63 21.33
N GLY A 68 27.02 16.49 21.55
CA GLY A 68 27.51 16.90 22.88
C GLY A 68 28.59 15.99 23.51
N GLU A 69 28.98 14.89 22.86
CA GLU A 69 30.13 14.04 23.26
C GLU A 69 31.34 14.40 22.38
N THR A 70 32.50 14.42 23.01
CA THR A 70 33.78 14.61 22.30
C THR A 70 34.48 13.29 21.96
N LEU A 71 34.05 12.20 22.59
CA LEU A 71 34.64 10.87 22.40
C LEU A 71 34.05 10.21 21.17
N MET A 72 34.91 9.78 20.24
CA MET A 72 34.55 8.97 19.08
C MET A 72 34.51 7.49 19.53
N HIS A 73 33.45 6.83 19.10
CA HIS A 73 33.23 5.40 19.34
C HIS A 73 33.30 4.65 18.02
N GLU A 74 33.74 3.42 18.05
CA GLU A 74 33.64 2.51 16.90
C GLU A 74 32.33 1.72 16.96
N CYS A 75 31.88 1.26 15.78
CA CYS A 75 30.71 0.43 15.65
C CYS A 75 30.72 -0.76 16.62
N PRO A 76 29.66 -0.96 17.38
CA PRO A 76 29.62 -2.05 18.38
C PRO A 76 29.37 -3.44 17.77
N ASP A 77 28.76 -3.52 16.58
CA ASP A 77 28.40 -4.80 15.96
C ASP A 77 28.32 -4.69 14.43
N TYR A 78 29.26 -5.35 13.75
CA TYR A 78 29.33 -5.43 12.29
C TYR A 78 28.64 -6.68 11.72
N ILE A 79 28.05 -7.55 12.57
CA ILE A 79 27.54 -8.87 12.16
C ILE A 79 26.05 -8.89 12.02
N THR A 80 25.30 -8.39 13.00
CA THR A 80 23.84 -8.51 13.10
C THR A 80 23.11 -7.89 11.90
N GLY A 81 23.61 -6.78 11.37
CA GLY A 81 22.98 -6.09 10.22
C GLY A 81 23.33 -6.67 8.85
N GLY A 82 24.22 -7.68 8.79
CA GLY A 82 24.75 -8.23 7.55
C GLY A 82 25.97 -7.44 7.02
N PRO A 83 26.40 -7.70 5.77
CA PRO A 83 27.59 -7.06 5.20
C PRO A 83 27.38 -5.53 5.04
N ASN A 84 28.47 -4.80 5.22
CA ASN A 84 28.50 -3.34 5.11
C ASN A 84 27.44 -2.64 5.98
N SER A 85 27.35 -3.06 7.25
CA SER A 85 26.42 -2.50 8.21
C SER A 85 27.02 -2.35 9.60
N CYS A 86 26.38 -1.50 10.41
CA CYS A 86 26.63 -1.37 11.83
C CYS A 86 25.31 -1.46 12.58
N HIS A 87 25.21 -2.40 13.50
CA HIS A 87 24.05 -2.57 14.36
C HIS A 87 24.30 -1.99 15.76
N PHE A 88 23.35 -1.20 16.23
CA PHE A 88 23.32 -0.61 17.55
C PHE A 88 22.26 -1.32 18.40
N GLY A 89 22.71 -2.17 19.31
CA GLY A 89 21.83 -2.81 20.28
C GLY A 89 21.28 -1.82 21.30
N LYS A 90 20.35 -2.28 22.15
CA LYS A 90 19.62 -1.43 23.13
C LYS A 90 20.56 -0.59 24.02
N GLN A 91 21.67 -1.14 24.45
CA GLN A 91 22.64 -0.43 25.30
C GLN A 91 23.41 0.70 24.60
N TYR A 92 23.45 0.68 23.27
CA TYR A 92 24.11 1.69 22.43
C TYR A 92 23.13 2.68 21.81
N THR A 93 21.80 2.46 21.99
CA THR A 93 20.76 3.28 21.39
C THR A 93 20.20 4.28 22.40
N SER A 94 20.27 5.57 22.04
CA SER A 94 19.69 6.69 22.80
C SER A 94 18.70 7.42 21.93
N MET A 95 17.44 7.54 22.35
CA MET A 95 16.36 8.15 21.55
C MET A 95 16.42 9.67 21.47
N TRP A 96 17.03 10.33 22.42
CA TRP A 96 17.00 11.81 22.51
C TRP A 96 18.32 12.45 22.17
N ARG A 97 19.13 11.75 21.39
CA ARG A 97 20.46 12.19 20.97
C ARG A 97 20.66 11.95 19.49
N THR A 98 21.17 12.95 18.80
CA THR A 98 21.62 12.83 17.41
C THR A 98 22.95 12.08 17.38
N TYR A 99 23.05 11.07 16.54
CA TYR A 99 24.29 10.38 16.22
C TYR A 99 24.91 11.07 15.01
N VAL A 100 26.19 11.41 15.11
CA VAL A 100 27.01 11.83 13.97
C VAL A 100 27.93 10.67 13.65
N MET A 101 27.83 10.12 12.45
CA MET A 101 28.55 8.91 12.06
C MET A 101 29.19 9.03 10.70
N MET A 102 30.30 8.33 10.53
CA MET A 102 31.10 8.32 9.32
C MET A 102 31.72 6.93 9.10
N VAL A 103 31.79 6.51 7.85
CA VAL A 103 32.46 5.28 7.45
C VAL A 103 33.81 5.59 6.85
N ASN A 104 34.83 4.90 7.32
CA ASN A 104 36.18 4.91 6.79
C ASN A 104 36.44 3.64 5.98
N ALA A 105 36.83 3.78 4.74
CA ALA A 105 37.36 2.73 3.87
C ALA A 105 38.87 2.82 3.84
N THR A 106 39.58 1.72 4.07
CA THR A 106 41.04 1.70 4.11
C THR A 106 41.60 0.51 3.35
N ASN A 107 42.60 0.75 2.50
CA ASN A 107 43.44 -0.25 1.86
C ASN A 107 44.91 0.12 1.98
N GLN A 108 45.82 -0.64 1.38
CA GLN A 108 47.24 -0.39 1.44
C GLN A 108 47.71 0.93 0.82
N MET A 109 46.89 1.55 -0.05
CA MET A 109 47.20 2.80 -0.77
C MET A 109 46.64 4.05 -0.05
N GLY A 110 45.81 3.86 0.98
CA GLY A 110 45.25 4.98 1.77
C GLY A 110 43.87 4.74 2.30
N SER A 111 43.25 5.84 2.73
CA SER A 111 41.90 5.83 3.33
C SER A 111 40.99 6.85 2.65
N SER A 112 39.70 6.57 2.63
CA SER A 112 38.63 7.47 2.17
C SER A 112 37.45 7.44 3.12
N PHE A 113 36.88 8.62 3.42
CA PHE A 113 35.77 8.75 4.38
C PHE A 113 34.47 9.09 3.67
N SER A 114 33.36 8.58 4.21
CA SER A 114 32.03 9.04 3.83
C SER A 114 31.78 10.49 4.25
N ASP A 115 30.70 11.06 3.79
CA ASP A 115 30.13 12.26 4.43
C ASP A 115 29.66 11.91 5.85
N GLU A 116 29.60 12.90 6.72
CA GLU A 116 28.96 12.77 8.01
C GLU A 116 27.46 12.61 7.85
N LEU A 117 26.90 11.62 8.53
CA LEU A 117 25.45 11.40 8.59
C LEU A 117 24.94 11.69 9.99
N TYR A 118 23.95 12.56 10.07
CA TYR A 118 23.26 12.89 11.32
C TYR A 118 22.00 12.02 11.43
N VAL A 119 21.92 11.22 12.49
CA VAL A 119 20.82 10.27 12.70
C VAL A 119 20.16 10.50 14.06
N ASP A 120 18.89 10.87 14.04
CA ASP A 120 18.01 10.79 15.20
C ASP A 120 17.17 9.50 15.10
N VAL A 121 17.29 8.65 16.11
CA VAL A 121 16.62 7.34 16.12
C VAL A 121 15.10 7.46 16.02
N THR A 122 14.50 8.54 16.50
CA THR A 122 13.05 8.75 16.47
C THR A 122 12.51 8.92 15.07
N TYR A 123 13.29 9.48 14.15
CA TYR A 123 12.90 9.76 12.77
C TYR A 123 13.20 8.63 11.78
N ILE A 124 14.06 7.67 12.16
CA ILE A 124 14.40 6.52 11.31
C ILE A 124 13.59 5.27 11.65
N VAL A 125 12.55 5.43 12.46
CA VAL A 125 11.71 4.28 12.85
C VAL A 125 10.91 3.77 11.67
N GLN A 126 11.13 2.52 11.33
CA GLN A 126 10.40 1.77 10.32
C GLN A 126 10.11 0.37 10.87
N PRO A 127 8.90 0.12 11.38
CA PRO A 127 8.53 -1.19 11.95
C PRO A 127 8.62 -2.33 10.93
N ASP A 128 8.58 -3.55 11.43
CA ASP A 128 8.28 -4.71 10.60
C ASP A 128 6.78 -4.71 10.21
N PRO A 129 6.38 -5.45 9.18
CA PRO A 129 4.98 -5.57 8.81
C PRO A 129 4.15 -6.17 9.95
N PRO A 130 2.84 -5.81 10.05
CA PRO A 130 1.91 -6.51 10.91
C PRO A 130 1.83 -8.00 10.59
N LEU A 131 1.52 -8.80 11.61
CA LEU A 131 1.49 -10.24 11.55
C LEU A 131 0.06 -10.80 11.59
N GLU A 132 -0.10 -12.07 11.27
CA GLU A 132 -1.33 -12.84 11.47
C GLU A 132 -2.57 -12.16 10.85
N LEU A 133 -2.43 -11.59 9.64
CA LEU A 133 -3.57 -11.02 8.95
C LEU A 133 -4.60 -12.12 8.64
N THR A 134 -5.72 -12.07 9.33
CA THR A 134 -6.89 -12.92 9.09
C THR A 134 -7.97 -12.11 8.37
N VAL A 135 -8.62 -12.74 7.40
CA VAL A 135 -9.66 -12.11 6.57
C VAL A 135 -10.84 -13.07 6.49
N GLU A 136 -12.00 -12.62 6.91
CA GLU A 136 -13.22 -13.44 6.95
C GLU A 136 -14.41 -12.68 6.37
N VAL A 137 -15.29 -13.40 5.69
CA VAL A 137 -16.60 -12.87 5.28
C VAL A 137 -17.59 -13.14 6.42
N LYS A 138 -18.13 -12.06 6.99
CA LYS A 138 -19.18 -12.13 8.03
C LYS A 138 -20.53 -11.83 7.40
N GLN A 139 -21.52 -12.67 7.67
CA GLN A 139 -22.89 -12.50 7.23
C GLN A 139 -23.86 -12.55 8.44
N PRO A 140 -24.16 -11.41 9.08
CA PRO A 140 -25.19 -11.34 10.10
C PRO A 140 -26.57 -11.56 9.46
N GLU A 141 -27.51 -12.17 10.20
CA GLU A 141 -28.85 -12.52 9.72
C GLU A 141 -29.64 -11.30 9.16
N ASP A 142 -29.50 -10.13 9.79
CA ASP A 142 -30.26 -8.92 9.43
C ASP A 142 -29.45 -7.82 8.73
N ARG A 143 -28.22 -8.09 8.28
CA ARG A 143 -27.33 -7.07 7.70
C ARG A 143 -26.65 -7.54 6.44
N LYS A 144 -26.25 -6.56 5.62
CA LYS A 144 -25.42 -6.84 4.46
C LYS A 144 -24.10 -7.49 4.89
N PRO A 145 -23.62 -8.48 4.14
CA PRO A 145 -22.35 -9.11 4.40
C PRO A 145 -21.20 -8.09 4.30
N TYR A 146 -20.17 -8.33 5.10
CA TYR A 146 -18.97 -7.50 5.10
C TYR A 146 -17.71 -8.34 5.26
N LEU A 147 -16.60 -7.79 4.76
CA LEU A 147 -15.27 -8.33 4.98
C LEU A 147 -14.77 -7.85 6.33
N TRP A 148 -14.43 -8.77 7.21
CA TRP A 148 -13.79 -8.48 8.48
C TRP A 148 -12.34 -8.92 8.44
N MET A 149 -11.47 -8.01 8.80
CA MET A 149 -10.02 -8.19 8.83
C MET A 149 -9.51 -7.94 10.23
N LYS A 150 -8.56 -8.75 10.66
CA LYS A 150 -7.88 -8.60 11.94
C LYS A 150 -6.42 -8.95 11.78
N TRP A 151 -5.54 -8.25 12.48
CA TRP A 151 -4.10 -8.47 12.45
C TRP A 151 -3.48 -8.23 13.82
N SER A 152 -2.25 -8.73 13.99
CA SER A 152 -1.42 -8.49 15.18
C SER A 152 -0.33 -7.47 14.87
N PRO A 153 0.05 -6.62 15.84
CA PRO A 153 1.20 -5.73 15.69
C PRO A 153 2.51 -6.52 15.52
N PRO A 154 3.57 -5.89 15.01
CA PRO A 154 4.90 -6.50 14.97
C PRO A 154 5.38 -6.92 16.37
N THR A 155 6.04 -8.07 16.47
CA THR A 155 6.45 -8.66 17.76
C THR A 155 7.45 -7.82 18.55
N LEU A 156 8.28 -7.03 17.88
CA LEU A 156 9.32 -6.20 18.50
C LEU A 156 8.79 -4.91 19.14
N ILE A 157 7.49 -4.63 19.04
CA ILE A 157 6.88 -3.39 19.51
C ILE A 157 5.96 -3.67 20.69
N ASP A 158 6.27 -3.06 21.84
CA ASP A 158 5.39 -3.08 22.99
C ASP A 158 4.42 -1.89 22.95
N LEU A 159 3.17 -2.17 22.57
CA LEU A 159 2.09 -1.20 22.59
C LEU A 159 1.43 -1.04 23.97
N LYS A 160 1.65 -1.98 24.90
CA LYS A 160 0.98 -1.98 26.21
C LYS A 160 1.48 -0.88 27.13
N THR A 161 2.74 -0.50 26.98
CA THR A 161 3.34 0.57 27.78
C THR A 161 2.89 1.97 27.37
N GLY A 162 2.17 2.13 26.26
CA GLY A 162 1.79 3.43 25.71
C GLY A 162 2.94 4.25 25.12
N TRP A 163 4.15 3.69 25.15
CA TRP A 163 5.38 4.33 24.67
C TRP A 163 5.51 4.34 23.15
N PHE A 164 4.73 3.49 22.50
CA PHE A 164 4.71 3.33 21.05
C PHE A 164 3.28 3.31 20.53
N THR A 165 2.98 4.16 19.56
CA THR A 165 1.70 4.20 18.87
C THR A 165 1.90 3.78 17.42
N LEU A 166 1.07 2.88 16.92
CA LEU A 166 1.06 2.45 15.53
C LEU A 166 -0.22 2.88 14.81
N LEU A 167 -0.04 3.40 13.63
CA LEU A 167 -1.08 3.69 12.66
C LEU A 167 -1.05 2.60 11.58
N TYR A 168 -2.22 2.10 11.19
CA TYR A 168 -2.37 1.03 10.21
C TYR A 168 -3.06 1.51 8.95
N GLU A 169 -2.66 0.94 7.86
CA GLU A 169 -3.25 1.13 6.54
C GLU A 169 -3.43 -0.23 5.87
N ILE A 170 -4.61 -0.43 5.29
CA ILE A 170 -4.99 -1.65 4.59
C ILE A 170 -5.12 -1.33 3.12
N ARG A 171 -4.74 -2.26 2.29
CA ARG A 171 -5.08 -2.22 0.87
C ARG A 171 -5.71 -3.53 0.42
N LEU A 172 -6.67 -3.42 -0.46
CA LEU A 172 -7.28 -4.58 -1.09
C LEU A 172 -7.50 -4.32 -2.57
N LYS A 173 -7.60 -5.40 -3.32
CA LYS A 173 -8.02 -5.37 -4.72
C LYS A 173 -8.62 -6.70 -5.14
N PRO A 174 -9.53 -6.71 -6.13
CA PRO A 174 -9.86 -7.93 -6.85
C PRO A 174 -8.59 -8.55 -7.47
N GLU A 175 -8.47 -9.87 -7.48
CA GLU A 175 -7.28 -10.58 -7.98
C GLU A 175 -6.89 -10.13 -9.40
N LYS A 176 -7.88 -9.88 -10.26
CA LYS A 176 -7.69 -9.47 -11.67
C LYS A 176 -7.50 -7.97 -11.87
N ALA A 177 -7.74 -7.14 -10.84
CA ALA A 177 -7.60 -5.70 -10.96
C ALA A 177 -6.13 -5.27 -10.84
N ALA A 178 -5.76 -4.23 -11.60
CA ALA A 178 -4.41 -3.66 -11.53
C ALA A 178 -4.24 -2.74 -10.31
N GLU A 179 -5.27 -1.99 -9.95
CA GLU A 179 -5.20 -0.96 -8.91
C GLU A 179 -5.59 -1.47 -7.53
N TRP A 180 -4.96 -0.89 -6.52
CA TRP A 180 -5.23 -1.15 -5.12
C TRP A 180 -6.13 -0.06 -4.54
N GLU A 181 -7.17 -0.48 -3.86
CA GLU A 181 -7.96 0.38 -2.98
C GLU A 181 -7.33 0.40 -1.59
N THR A 182 -7.13 1.60 -1.02
CA THR A 182 -6.41 1.78 0.24
C THR A 182 -7.31 2.43 1.28
N HIS A 183 -7.30 1.89 2.51
CA HIS A 183 -8.09 2.37 3.63
C HIS A 183 -7.20 2.64 4.84
N PHE A 184 -7.41 3.77 5.49
CA PHE A 184 -6.72 4.11 6.72
C PHE A 184 -7.50 3.58 7.92
N ALA A 185 -6.88 2.67 8.68
CA ALA A 185 -7.49 2.04 9.86
C ALA A 185 -7.16 2.76 11.19
N GLY A 186 -6.29 3.79 11.16
CA GLY A 186 -5.86 4.46 12.39
C GLY A 186 -5.09 3.51 13.30
N GLN A 187 -5.41 3.50 14.59
CA GLN A 187 -4.76 2.65 15.60
C GLN A 187 -5.46 1.29 15.79
N GLN A 188 -6.53 1.04 15.04
CA GLN A 188 -7.30 -0.19 15.17
C GLN A 188 -6.53 -1.38 14.57
N THR A 189 -6.66 -2.55 15.19
CA THR A 189 -6.11 -3.83 14.73
C THR A 189 -7.15 -4.70 14.04
N GLU A 190 -8.33 -4.16 13.78
CA GLU A 190 -9.39 -4.76 12.99
C GLU A 190 -10.06 -3.71 12.09
N PHE A 191 -10.61 -4.17 10.98
CA PHE A 191 -11.28 -3.30 10.01
C PHE A 191 -12.40 -4.03 9.29
N LYS A 192 -13.44 -3.28 8.85
CA LYS A 192 -14.62 -3.83 8.16
C LYS A 192 -14.83 -3.10 6.84
N ILE A 193 -15.03 -3.87 5.76
CA ILE A 193 -15.38 -3.33 4.44
C ILE A 193 -16.75 -3.88 4.04
N LEU A 194 -17.65 -2.97 3.70
CA LEU A 194 -19.05 -3.29 3.42
C LEU A 194 -19.34 -3.50 1.93
N SER A 195 -18.52 -2.92 1.04
CA SER A 195 -18.75 -2.96 -0.41
C SER A 195 -18.00 -4.11 -1.06
N LEU A 196 -18.63 -5.28 -1.12
CA LEU A 196 -18.07 -6.49 -1.71
C LEU A 196 -18.81 -6.87 -3.00
N HIS A 197 -18.06 -7.37 -3.98
CA HIS A 197 -18.65 -7.95 -5.19
C HIS A 197 -18.73 -9.47 -5.04
N PRO A 198 -19.94 -10.05 -5.12
CA PRO A 198 -20.13 -11.51 -5.03
C PRO A 198 -19.31 -12.26 -6.08
N GLY A 199 -18.80 -13.44 -5.72
CA GLY A 199 -18.06 -14.31 -6.63
C GLY A 199 -16.63 -13.85 -6.95
N GLN A 200 -16.19 -12.72 -6.42
CA GLN A 200 -14.82 -12.22 -6.65
C GLN A 200 -13.84 -12.70 -5.58
N LYS A 201 -12.59 -12.88 -6.00
CA LYS A 201 -11.46 -13.17 -5.12
C LYS A 201 -10.67 -11.89 -4.90
N TYR A 202 -10.40 -11.56 -3.64
CA TYR A 202 -9.66 -10.37 -3.23
C TYR A 202 -8.31 -10.72 -2.65
N LEU A 203 -7.35 -9.82 -2.87
CA LEU A 203 -6.06 -9.78 -2.18
C LEU A 203 -6.11 -8.66 -1.16
N VAL A 204 -5.65 -8.96 0.06
CA VAL A 204 -5.63 -8.01 1.18
C VAL A 204 -4.22 -7.98 1.77
N GLN A 205 -3.75 -6.79 2.09
CA GLN A 205 -2.47 -6.55 2.77
C GLN A 205 -2.64 -5.42 3.78
N VAL A 206 -1.82 -5.43 4.83
CA VAL A 206 -1.79 -4.39 5.86
C VAL A 206 -0.36 -3.93 6.08
N ARG A 207 -0.17 -2.65 6.42
CA ARG A 207 1.10 -2.08 6.86
C ARG A 207 0.89 -1.17 8.05
N CYS A 208 1.96 -0.85 8.76
CA CYS A 208 1.91 0.06 9.89
C CYS A 208 3.05 1.08 9.86
N LYS A 209 2.87 2.18 10.60
CA LYS A 209 3.92 3.15 10.89
C LYS A 209 3.72 3.72 12.30
N PRO A 210 4.77 4.22 12.97
CA PRO A 210 4.62 5.04 14.15
C PRO A 210 4.10 6.44 13.77
N ASP A 211 3.75 7.25 14.78
CA ASP A 211 3.34 8.66 14.57
C ASP A 211 4.42 9.45 13.83
N HIS A 212 5.69 9.25 14.23
CA HIS A 212 6.86 9.77 13.52
C HIS A 212 7.68 8.60 13.00
N GLY A 213 8.03 8.61 11.70
CA GLY A 213 8.78 7.54 11.05
C GLY A 213 8.17 7.09 9.74
N TYR A 214 8.60 5.93 9.28
CA TYR A 214 8.28 5.42 7.94
C TYR A 214 7.28 4.27 8.00
N TRP A 215 6.52 4.11 6.93
CA TRP A 215 5.69 2.93 6.73
C TRP A 215 6.54 1.66 6.68
N SER A 216 6.05 0.60 7.34
CA SER A 216 6.57 -0.75 7.14
C SER A 216 6.41 -1.21 5.70
N ALA A 217 7.04 -2.29 5.32
CA ALA A 217 6.62 -3.03 4.14
C ALA A 217 5.17 -3.52 4.32
N TRP A 218 4.49 -3.85 3.21
CA TRP A 218 3.20 -4.51 3.26
C TRP A 218 3.34 -5.93 3.80
N SER A 219 2.36 -6.41 4.57
CA SER A 219 2.28 -7.81 4.99
C SER A 219 2.23 -8.76 3.78
N PRO A 220 2.50 -10.06 3.95
CA PRO A 220 2.15 -11.04 2.94
C PRO A 220 0.69 -10.90 2.52
N ALA A 221 0.40 -11.12 1.23
CA ALA A 221 -0.96 -11.03 0.71
C ALA A 221 -1.82 -12.19 1.21
N THR A 222 -2.97 -11.87 1.79
CA THR A 222 -4.00 -12.83 2.17
C THR A 222 -5.10 -12.82 1.12
N PHE A 223 -5.52 -14.01 0.70
CA PHE A 223 -6.56 -14.20 -0.30
C PHE A 223 -7.88 -14.58 0.35
N ILE A 224 -8.97 -13.99 -0.14
CA ILE A 224 -10.33 -14.34 0.28
C ILE A 224 -11.24 -14.43 -0.92
N GLN A 225 -12.01 -15.52 -1.01
CA GLN A 225 -13.07 -15.71 -2.01
C GLN A 225 -14.39 -15.26 -1.43
N ILE A 226 -15.06 -14.32 -2.09
CA ILE A 226 -16.43 -13.94 -1.72
C ILE A 226 -17.38 -14.96 -2.33
N PRO A 227 -18.28 -15.57 -1.52
CA PRO A 227 -19.27 -16.51 -2.05
C PRO A 227 -20.15 -15.88 -3.13
N SER A 228 -20.51 -16.65 -4.14
CA SER A 228 -21.40 -16.18 -5.24
C SER A 228 -22.85 -16.05 -4.78
N ASP A 229 -23.24 -16.76 -3.72
CA ASP A 229 -24.59 -16.79 -3.15
C ASP A 229 -24.96 -15.50 -2.39
N PHE A 230 -24.05 -14.55 -2.34
CA PHE A 230 -24.29 -13.18 -1.89
C PHE A 230 -25.18 -12.38 -2.85
N ILE A 231 -26.18 -13.03 -3.43
CA ILE A 231 -27.20 -12.34 -4.20
C ILE A 231 -27.97 -11.47 -3.21
N MET A 232 -27.75 -10.18 -3.34
CA MET A 232 -28.52 -9.20 -2.60
C MET A 232 -30.00 -9.46 -2.85
N ASN A 233 -30.76 -9.67 -1.77
CA ASN A 233 -32.22 -9.83 -1.80
C ASN A 233 -32.96 -8.68 -2.52
N ASP A 234 -32.26 -7.58 -2.85
CA ASP A 234 -32.80 -6.45 -3.59
C ASP A 234 -33.31 -6.82 -4.99
N THR A 235 -32.62 -7.71 -5.72
CA THR A 235 -33.05 -8.13 -7.06
C THR A 235 -34.34 -8.95 -7.02
N THR A 236 -34.48 -9.84 -6.02
CA THR A 236 -35.70 -10.63 -5.80
C THR A 236 -36.88 -9.74 -5.39
N VAL A 237 -36.64 -8.70 -4.60
CA VAL A 237 -37.67 -7.71 -4.21
C VAL A 237 -38.13 -6.92 -5.43
N TRP A 238 -37.22 -6.41 -6.25
CA TRP A 238 -37.58 -5.68 -7.46
C TRP A 238 -38.27 -6.54 -8.50
N ILE A 239 -37.86 -7.79 -8.68
CA ILE A 239 -38.57 -8.75 -9.58
C ILE A 239 -39.97 -9.03 -9.04
N SER A 240 -40.15 -9.26 -7.73
CA SER A 240 -41.48 -9.48 -7.16
C SER A 240 -42.40 -8.27 -7.29
N VAL A 241 -41.88 -7.05 -7.08
CA VAL A 241 -42.64 -5.80 -7.29
C VAL A 241 -43.01 -5.64 -8.76
N ALA A 242 -42.11 -5.91 -9.70
CA ALA A 242 -42.40 -5.83 -11.15
C ALA A 242 -43.45 -6.87 -11.58
N VAL A 243 -43.38 -8.11 -11.09
CA VAL A 243 -44.38 -9.15 -11.37
C VAL A 243 -45.74 -8.77 -10.79
N LEU A 244 -45.76 -8.28 -9.53
CA LEU A 244 -47.01 -7.86 -8.89
C LEU A 244 -47.69 -6.71 -9.64
N SER A 245 -46.89 -5.70 -10.07
CA SER A 245 -47.40 -4.56 -10.83
C SER A 245 -47.96 -5.00 -12.22
N ALA A 246 -47.28 -5.93 -12.89
CA ALA A 246 -47.76 -6.48 -14.16
C ALA A 246 -49.07 -7.23 -13.99
N VAL A 247 -49.23 -8.04 -12.95
CA VAL A 247 -50.48 -8.77 -12.63
C VAL A 247 -51.60 -7.79 -12.34
N ILE A 248 -51.36 -6.74 -11.56
CA ILE A 248 -52.37 -5.70 -11.29
C ILE A 248 -52.80 -5.00 -12.58
N CYS A 249 -51.85 -4.63 -13.45
CA CYS A 249 -52.17 -4.03 -14.75
C CYS A 249 -53.04 -4.97 -15.63
N LEU A 250 -52.73 -6.26 -15.70
CA LEU A 250 -53.50 -7.25 -16.42
C LEU A 250 -54.95 -7.39 -15.88
N ILE A 251 -55.10 -7.40 -14.55
CA ILE A 251 -56.42 -7.44 -13.90
C ILE A 251 -57.27 -6.19 -14.29
N ILE A 252 -56.66 -5.01 -14.26
CA ILE A 252 -57.33 -3.76 -14.65
C ILE A 252 -57.77 -3.80 -16.10
N VAL A 253 -56.87 -4.19 -17.03
CA VAL A 253 -57.18 -4.31 -18.45
C VAL A 253 -58.31 -5.31 -18.66
N TRP A 254 -58.29 -6.46 -18.00
CA TRP A 254 -59.32 -7.47 -18.09
C TRP A 254 -60.68 -6.98 -17.54
N ALA A 255 -60.67 -6.28 -16.40
CA ALA A 255 -61.89 -5.72 -15.80
C ALA A 255 -62.52 -4.64 -16.72
N VAL A 256 -61.70 -3.81 -17.36
CA VAL A 256 -62.16 -2.83 -18.37
C VAL A 256 -62.74 -3.51 -19.61
N ALA A 257 -62.09 -4.58 -20.08
CA ALA A 257 -62.60 -5.35 -21.22
C ALA A 257 -63.93 -6.06 -20.93
N LEU A 258 -64.13 -6.60 -19.73
CA LEU A 258 -65.39 -7.29 -19.39
C LEU A 258 -66.55 -6.37 -19.07
N LYS A 259 -66.34 -5.20 -18.44
CA LYS A 259 -67.41 -4.26 -18.07
C LYS A 259 -67.73 -3.21 -19.13
N GLY A 260 -66.97 -3.15 -20.21
CA GLY A 260 -67.21 -2.29 -21.34
C GLY A 260 -67.44 -0.82 -20.99
N TYR A 261 -68.24 -0.18 -21.73
CA TYR A 261 -68.55 1.27 -21.67
C TYR A 261 -69.01 1.80 -20.31
N SER A 262 -69.52 0.91 -19.41
CA SER A 262 -70.12 1.30 -18.14
C SER A 262 -69.07 1.79 -17.10
N MET A 263 -67.82 1.36 -17.20
CA MET A 263 -66.77 1.84 -16.29
C MET A 263 -66.12 3.14 -16.75
N VAL A 264 -66.04 3.35 -18.08
CA VAL A 264 -65.51 4.60 -18.64
C VAL A 264 -66.42 5.79 -18.31
N THR A 265 -67.74 5.59 -18.31
CA THR A 265 -68.73 6.63 -17.94
C THR A 265 -68.73 6.97 -16.45
N CYS A 266 -68.23 6.07 -15.59
CA CYS A 266 -68.10 6.38 -14.16
C CYS A 266 -66.85 7.22 -13.83
N ILE A 267 -65.77 7.05 -14.60
CA ILE A 267 -64.54 7.80 -14.42
C ILE A 267 -64.56 9.13 -15.21
N PHE A 268 -65.18 9.13 -16.39
CA PHE A 268 -65.37 10.32 -17.23
C PHE A 268 -66.89 10.56 -17.44
N PRO A 269 -67.55 11.36 -16.58
CA PRO A 269 -68.96 11.68 -16.73
C PRO A 269 -69.20 12.34 -18.10
N PRO A 270 -70.31 11.97 -18.83
CA PRO A 270 -70.57 12.54 -20.14
C PRO A 270 -70.70 14.04 -20.02
N VAL A 271 -70.05 14.75 -20.96
CA VAL A 271 -70.14 16.20 -21.06
C VAL A 271 -71.60 16.56 -21.40
N PRO A 272 -72.30 17.38 -20.59
CA PRO A 272 -73.68 17.78 -20.90
C PRO A 272 -73.71 18.55 -22.22
N GLY A 273 -74.49 18.02 -23.18
CA GLY A 273 -74.69 18.70 -24.43
C GLY A 273 -75.35 20.06 -24.26
N PRO A 274 -75.01 21.06 -25.09
CA PRO A 274 -75.62 22.40 -24.98
C PRO A 274 -77.13 22.32 -25.28
N LYS A 275 -77.95 22.62 -24.28
CA LYS A 275 -79.39 22.81 -24.48
C LYS A 275 -79.62 24.17 -25.20
N ILE A 276 -79.76 24.11 -26.52
CA ILE A 276 -80.21 25.27 -27.32
C ILE A 276 -81.73 25.42 -27.10
N LYS A 277 -82.10 26.40 -26.31
CA LYS A 277 -83.50 26.80 -26.15
C LYS A 277 -83.92 27.51 -27.45
N GLY A 278 -84.93 26.96 -28.18
CA GLY A 278 -85.59 27.66 -29.24
C GLY A 278 -85.72 26.99 -30.62
N PHE A 279 -85.56 25.68 -30.73
CA PHE A 279 -85.95 24.99 -31.94
C PHE A 279 -87.02 23.95 -31.63
N ASP A 280 -88.25 24.22 -32.13
CA ASP A 280 -89.39 23.29 -32.10
C ASP A 280 -89.07 22.11 -33.06
N ALA A 281 -89.19 20.88 -32.59
CA ALA A 281 -88.88 19.65 -33.28
C ALA A 281 -89.89 19.29 -34.41
N HIS A 282 -90.76 20.20 -34.76
CA HIS A 282 -91.86 19.93 -35.69
C HIS A 282 -91.58 20.33 -37.15
N LEU A 283 -90.41 20.75 -37.52
CA LEU A 283 -90.12 21.24 -38.86
C LEU A 283 -89.14 20.39 -39.70
N LEU A 284 -88.95 19.14 -39.37
CA LEU A 284 -88.15 18.24 -40.22
C LEU A 284 -88.84 16.88 -40.46
N GLU A 285 -90.17 16.86 -40.74
CA GLU A 285 -90.76 15.77 -41.49
C GLU A 285 -90.78 16.19 -42.99
N VAL A 286 -89.82 15.69 -43.72
CA VAL A 286 -89.83 15.66 -45.15
C VAL A 286 -90.00 14.21 -45.59
N THR A 287 -91.19 13.84 -45.92
CA THR A 287 -91.63 12.64 -46.67
C THR A 287 -91.43 12.85 -48.16
N PRO A 288 -91.50 11.78 -48.98
CA PRO A 288 -90.62 10.64 -49.22
C PRO A 288 -89.74 10.84 -50.45
#